data_ca3cbf28afa37bcd88eb8a6fa98e41f6
#
_entry.id   ca3cbf28afa37bcd88eb8a6fa98e41f6
#
_cell.length_a   1.000
_cell.length_b   1.000
_cell.length_c   1.000
_cell.angle_alpha   90.00
_cell.angle_beta   90.00
_cell.angle_gamma   90.00
#
_symmetry.space_group_name_H-M   'P 1'
#
loop_
_entity.id
_entity.type
_entity.pdbx_description
1 polymer ?
#
loop_
_entity_poly.entity_id
_entity_poly.type
_entity_poly.pdbx_seq_one_letter_code
_entity_poly.pdbx_strand_id
1 'polypeptide(L)'
;MAKINMRQYFDYESCAYTYLLFDPYNKKSVIIDPVLEQFDRDMETVKKLNLELIGILETHVHADHITAAFNIRKKTTAPIYYGSESGVRGADFMLNDGDRIHVGQF
;
A
#
# COMPACT_ATOMS: atom_id res chain seq x y z
N MET A 1 -9.99 20.03 12.31
CA MET A 1 -10.01 18.58 12.57
C MET A 1 -9.13 17.87 11.56
N ALA A 2 -8.26 16.99 12.04
CA ALA A 2 -7.38 16.23 11.18
C ALA A 2 -8.14 15.18 10.38
N LYS A 3 -7.76 15.00 9.13
CA LYS A 3 -8.32 13.98 8.25
C LYS A 3 -7.19 13.21 7.59
N ILE A 4 -7.42 11.90 7.41
CA ILE A 4 -6.53 11.12 6.58
C ILE A 4 -6.64 11.60 5.13
N ASN A 5 -5.52 11.71 4.45
CA ASN A 5 -5.49 12.06 3.03
C ASN A 5 -5.36 10.82 2.18
N MET A 6 -5.95 10.87 0.98
CA MET A 6 -5.92 9.75 0.05
C MET A 6 -5.54 10.25 -1.34
N ARG A 7 -4.65 9.50 -1.99
CA ARG A 7 -4.36 9.65 -3.41
C ARG A 7 -4.78 8.36 -4.11
N GLN A 8 -5.46 8.50 -5.24
CA GLN A 8 -5.88 7.37 -6.07
C GLN A 8 -5.13 7.42 -7.39
N TYR A 9 -4.53 6.31 -7.78
CA TYR A 9 -3.83 6.17 -9.05
C TYR A 9 -4.42 5.03 -9.84
N PHE A 10 -4.35 5.15 -11.16
CA PHE A 10 -4.89 4.17 -12.09
C PHE A 10 -3.78 3.67 -13.02
N ASP A 11 -3.76 2.36 -13.26
CA ASP A 11 -2.91 1.75 -14.27
C ASP A 11 -3.75 1.37 -15.48
N TYR A 12 -3.45 1.99 -16.61
CA TYR A 12 -4.27 1.84 -17.82
C TYR A 12 -4.16 0.45 -18.47
N GLU A 13 -3.06 -0.24 -18.28
CA GLU A 13 -2.88 -1.57 -18.87
C GLU A 13 -3.67 -2.65 -18.11
N SER A 14 -3.59 -2.65 -16.79
CA SER A 14 -4.28 -3.63 -15.97
C SER A 14 -5.67 -3.18 -15.51
N CYS A 15 -5.99 -1.90 -15.68
CA CYS A 15 -7.20 -1.27 -15.14
C CYS A 15 -7.29 -1.34 -13.62
N ALA A 16 -6.15 -1.46 -12.94
CA ALA A 16 -6.08 -1.54 -11.50
C ALA A 16 -5.94 -0.16 -10.86
N TYR A 17 -6.52 -0.01 -9.68
CA TYR A 17 -6.38 1.19 -8.85
C TYR A 17 -5.40 0.94 -7.73
N THR A 18 -4.55 1.93 -7.48
CA THR A 18 -3.65 1.98 -6.32
C THR A 18 -4.06 3.14 -5.44
N TYR A 19 -4.09 2.92 -4.13
CA TYR A 19 -4.43 3.96 -3.18
C TYR A 19 -3.26 4.22 -2.24
N LEU A 20 -3.01 5.50 -1.96
CA LEU A 20 -2.04 5.93 -0.98
C LEU A 20 -2.79 6.71 0.10
N LEU A 21 -2.81 6.17 1.32
CA LEU A 21 -3.44 6.81 2.47
C LEU A 21 -2.35 7.34 3.39
N PHE A 22 -2.48 8.56 3.86
CA PHE A 22 -1.46 9.12 4.75
C PHE A 22 -2.03 10.13 5.74
N ASP A 23 -1.36 10.20 6.90
CA ASP A 23 -1.58 11.23 7.89
C ASP A 23 -0.77 12.46 7.46
N PRO A 24 -1.41 13.60 7.16
CA PRO A 24 -0.68 14.77 6.67
C PRO A 24 0.20 15.45 7.72
N TYR A 25 0.00 15.12 9.00
CA TYR A 25 0.75 15.76 10.09
C TYR A 25 2.01 14.97 10.46
N ASN A 26 1.90 13.67 10.73
CA ASN A 26 3.06 12.87 11.11
C ASN A 26 3.69 12.10 9.94
N LYS A 27 3.10 12.16 8.75
CA LYS A 27 3.63 11.59 7.51
C LYS A 27 3.68 10.06 7.47
N LYS A 28 2.96 9.37 8.35
CA LYS A 28 2.81 7.91 8.25
C LYS A 28 1.83 7.58 7.13
N SER A 29 2.12 6.53 6.39
CA SER A 29 1.34 6.19 5.19
C SER A 29 1.27 4.68 4.96
N VAL A 30 0.25 4.27 4.20
CA VAL A 30 0.13 2.91 3.65
C VAL A 30 -0.22 3.01 2.17
N ILE A 31 0.24 2.03 1.40
CA ILE A 31 -0.10 1.91 -0.01
C ILE A 31 -0.93 0.64 -0.21
N ILE A 32 -1.96 0.71 -1.05
CA ILE A 32 -2.92 -0.37 -1.29
C ILE A 32 -2.88 -0.77 -2.76
N ASP A 33 -2.66 -2.04 -3.03
CA ASP A 33 -2.65 -2.66 -4.35
C ASP A 33 -1.69 -1.99 -5.35
N PRO A 34 -0.40 -1.89 -5.04
CA PRO A 34 0.56 -1.30 -5.96
C PRO A 34 0.81 -2.21 -7.18
N VAL A 35 0.99 -1.60 -8.36
CA VAL A 35 1.27 -2.28 -9.62
C VAL A 35 2.76 -2.16 -9.92
N LEU A 36 3.41 -3.25 -10.31
CA LEU A 36 4.87 -3.27 -10.52
C LEU A 36 5.34 -2.22 -11.53
N GLU A 37 4.63 -2.05 -12.64
CA GLU A 37 4.98 -1.09 -13.68
C GLU A 37 4.88 0.36 -13.20
N GLN A 38 4.18 0.61 -12.09
CA GLN A 38 4.02 1.94 -11.52
C GLN A 38 4.88 2.17 -10.27
N PHE A 39 5.82 1.28 -10.01
CA PHE A 39 6.71 1.35 -8.84
C PHE A 39 7.40 2.72 -8.73
N ASP A 40 7.97 3.20 -9.82
CA ASP A 40 8.70 4.49 -9.82
C ASP A 40 7.76 5.66 -9.54
N ARG A 41 6.57 5.65 -10.14
CA ARG A 41 5.55 6.68 -9.87
C ARG A 41 5.19 6.72 -8.40
N ASP A 42 4.91 5.56 -7.82
CA ASP A 42 4.47 5.47 -6.43
C ASP A 42 5.57 5.89 -5.46
N MET A 43 6.80 5.44 -5.71
CA MET A 43 7.94 5.81 -4.84
C MET A 43 8.28 7.29 -4.96
N GLU A 44 8.14 7.88 -6.14
CA GLU A 44 8.34 9.31 -6.33
C GLU A 44 7.30 10.11 -5.55
N THR A 45 6.04 9.68 -5.54
CA THR A 45 4.99 10.33 -4.77
C THR A 45 5.31 10.30 -3.27
N VAL A 46 5.70 9.13 -2.76
CA VAL A 46 6.10 8.97 -1.35
C VAL A 46 7.23 9.93 -1.00
N LYS A 47 8.23 10.04 -1.88
CA LYS A 47 9.37 10.95 -1.67
C LYS A 47 8.95 12.41 -1.71
N LYS A 48 8.16 12.82 -2.70
CA LYS A 48 7.71 14.22 -2.85
C LYS A 48 6.88 14.69 -1.67
N LEU A 49 6.02 13.83 -1.14
CA LEU A 49 5.18 14.13 0.00
C LEU A 49 5.89 13.90 1.33
N ASN A 50 7.13 13.44 1.30
CA ASN A 50 7.95 13.15 2.47
C ASN A 50 7.26 12.18 3.43
N LEU A 51 6.72 11.10 2.88
CA LEU A 51 5.96 10.11 3.64
C LEU A 51 6.85 8.95 4.10
N GLU A 52 6.48 8.37 5.24
CA GLU A 52 7.06 7.12 5.71
C GLU A 52 6.02 6.02 5.49
N LEU A 53 6.32 5.05 4.64
CA LEU A 53 5.45 3.90 4.44
C LEU A 53 5.58 2.94 5.63
N ILE A 54 4.46 2.66 6.28
CA ILE A 54 4.39 1.72 7.40
C ILE A 54 3.64 0.44 7.05
N GLY A 55 3.11 0.35 5.86
CA GLY A 55 2.41 -0.85 5.41
C GLY A 55 2.15 -0.85 3.92
N ILE A 56 2.12 -2.05 3.36
CA ILE A 56 1.74 -2.32 1.98
C ILE A 56 0.59 -3.31 2.06
N LEU A 57 -0.60 -2.93 1.59
CA LEU A 57 -1.80 -3.72 1.71
C LEU A 57 -2.22 -4.26 0.35
N GLU A 58 -2.50 -5.55 0.29
CA GLU A 58 -3.05 -6.19 -0.90
C GLU A 58 -4.48 -6.63 -0.58
N THR A 59 -5.45 -6.15 -1.36
CA THR A 59 -6.87 -6.47 -1.10
C THR A 59 -7.23 -7.89 -1.53
N HIS A 60 -6.50 -8.42 -2.53
CA HIS A 60 -6.73 -9.76 -3.05
C HIS A 60 -5.51 -10.23 -3.83
N VAL A 61 -5.50 -11.50 -4.22
CA VAL A 61 -4.48 -12.01 -5.14
C VAL A 61 -4.86 -11.52 -6.53
N HIS A 62 -3.99 -10.70 -7.13
CA HIS A 62 -4.24 -10.09 -8.43
C HIS A 62 -3.92 -11.05 -9.57
N ALA A 63 -4.87 -11.21 -10.51
CA ALA A 63 -4.65 -11.95 -11.74
C ALA A 63 -4.37 -11.02 -12.93
N ASP A 64 -4.67 -9.75 -12.81
CA ASP A 64 -4.61 -8.75 -13.88
C ASP A 64 -3.27 -7.98 -13.95
N HIS A 65 -2.45 -8.07 -12.90
CA HIS A 65 -1.13 -7.42 -12.88
C HIS A 65 -0.19 -8.09 -11.89
N ILE A 66 1.10 -7.79 -12.02
CA ILE A 66 2.11 -8.17 -11.05
C ILE A 66 2.20 -7.07 -10.01
N THR A 67 2.10 -7.44 -8.73
CA THR A 67 2.17 -6.47 -7.66
C THR A 67 3.59 -5.96 -7.44
N ALA A 68 3.71 -4.68 -7.06
CA ALA A 68 4.96 -4.07 -6.65
C ALA A 68 5.28 -4.28 -5.16
N ALA A 69 4.43 -4.99 -4.42
CA ALA A 69 4.54 -5.08 -2.96
C ALA A 69 5.92 -5.52 -2.48
N PHE A 70 6.49 -6.56 -3.08
CA PHE A 70 7.80 -7.07 -2.67
C PHE A 70 8.93 -6.10 -2.97
N ASN A 71 8.85 -5.38 -4.10
CA ASN A 71 9.84 -4.36 -4.46
C ASN A 71 9.78 -3.16 -3.52
N ILE A 72 8.57 -2.75 -3.14
CA ILE A 72 8.37 -1.65 -2.19
C ILE A 72 8.88 -2.06 -0.81
N ARG A 73 8.58 -3.28 -0.34
CA ARG A 73 9.10 -3.78 0.93
C ARG A 73 10.62 -3.78 0.95
N LYS A 74 11.26 -4.22 -0.13
CA LYS A 74 12.72 -4.24 -0.24
C LYS A 74 13.31 -2.83 -0.12
N LYS A 75 12.66 -1.83 -0.70
CA LYS A 75 13.14 -0.45 -0.70
C LYS A 75 12.83 0.29 0.60
N THR A 76 11.66 0.07 1.19
CA THR A 76 11.15 0.87 2.31
C THR A 76 11.17 0.15 3.65
N THR A 77 11.33 -1.17 3.67
CA THR A 77 11.16 -2.06 4.81
C THR A 77 9.74 -2.10 5.39
N ALA A 78 8.77 -1.48 4.71
CA ALA A 78 7.37 -1.55 5.13
C ALA A 78 6.84 -2.99 5.00
N PRO A 79 6.09 -3.50 6.00
CA PRO A 79 5.57 -4.87 5.94
C PRO A 79 4.40 -5.01 4.97
N ILE A 80 4.22 -6.23 4.45
CA ILE A 80 3.14 -6.58 3.53
C ILE A 80 2.02 -7.26 4.30
N TYR A 81 0.79 -6.80 4.08
CA TYR A 81 -0.44 -7.32 4.68
C TYR A 81 -1.34 -7.93 3.60
N TYR A 82 -1.84 -9.12 3.86
CA TYR A 82 -2.87 -9.79 3.05
C TYR A 82 -3.99 -10.27 3.97
N GLY A 83 -5.17 -10.52 3.40
CA GLY A 83 -6.24 -11.19 4.14
C GLY A 83 -5.87 -12.62 4.50
N SER A 84 -6.28 -13.08 5.67
CA SER A 84 -5.94 -14.43 6.17
C SER A 84 -6.50 -15.55 5.28
N GLU A 85 -7.56 -15.28 4.53
CA GLU A 85 -8.20 -16.26 3.64
C GLU A 85 -7.64 -16.22 2.21
N SER A 86 -6.67 -15.35 1.92
CA SER A 86 -6.12 -15.21 0.57
C SER A 86 -5.31 -16.40 0.10
N GLY A 87 -4.75 -17.18 1.03
CA GLY A 87 -3.84 -18.27 0.70
C GLY A 87 -2.46 -17.83 0.24
N VAL A 88 -2.16 -16.54 0.32
CA VAL A 88 -0.89 -15.97 -0.12
C VAL A 88 0.23 -16.33 0.84
N ARG A 89 1.41 -16.66 0.28
CA ARG A 89 2.64 -16.87 1.04
C ARG A 89 3.55 -15.66 0.86
N GLY A 90 4.38 -15.38 1.87
CA GLY A 90 5.36 -14.30 1.81
C GLY A 90 4.87 -12.97 2.32
N ALA A 91 3.62 -12.88 2.78
CA ALA A 91 3.14 -11.70 3.50
C ALA A 91 3.73 -11.69 4.92
N ASP A 92 4.00 -10.50 5.43
CA ASP A 92 4.51 -10.35 6.80
C ASP A 92 3.39 -10.50 7.83
N PHE A 93 2.18 -10.05 7.48
CA PHE A 93 1.01 -10.14 8.35
C PHE A 93 -0.21 -10.60 7.55
N MET A 94 -1.05 -11.39 8.20
CA MET A 94 -2.33 -11.84 7.66
C MET A 94 -3.44 -11.19 8.47
N LEU A 95 -4.38 -10.53 7.78
CA LEU A 95 -5.46 -9.78 8.41
C LEU A 95 -6.73 -10.61 8.45
N ASN A 96 -7.37 -10.61 9.61
CA ASN A 96 -8.69 -11.19 9.79
C ASN A 96 -9.75 -10.08 9.76
N ASP A 97 -11.01 -10.46 9.52
CA ASP A 97 -12.11 -9.51 9.54
C ASP A 97 -12.16 -8.80 10.89
N GLY A 98 -12.28 -7.47 10.83
CA GLY A 98 -12.30 -6.62 12.04
C GLY A 98 -10.94 -6.15 12.50
N ASP A 99 -9.84 -6.66 11.94
CA ASP A 99 -8.50 -6.16 12.25
C ASP A 99 -8.36 -4.71 11.81
N ARG A 100 -7.55 -3.96 12.55
CA ARG A 100 -7.33 -2.53 12.29
C ARG A 100 -5.85 -2.25 12.04
N ILE A 101 -5.60 -1.32 11.14
CA ILE A 101 -4.26 -0.80 10.86
C ILE A 101 -4.26 0.68 11.18
N HIS A 102 -3.29 1.12 11.97
CA HIS A 102 -3.16 2.53 12.33
C HIS A 102 -2.21 3.23 11.37
N VAL A 103 -2.67 4.34 10.80
CA VAL A 103 -1.87 5.20 9.91
C VAL A 103 -1.69 6.52 10.65
N GLY A 104 -0.56 6.64 11.38
CA GLY A 104 -0.35 7.77 12.26
C GLY A 104 -1.40 7.80 13.37
N GLN A 105 -2.18 8.88 13.41
CA GLN A 105 -3.26 9.01 14.42
C GLN A 105 -4.60 8.44 13.95
N PHE A 106 -4.67 7.85 12.78
CA PHE A 106 -5.92 7.31 12.21
C PHE A 106 -6.00 5.79 12.27
#